data_e2dd77d5c978b4fd29aae6285dff7ff4
#
_entry.id   e2dd77d5c978b4fd29aae6285dff7ff4
#
_cell.length_a   1.000
_cell.length_b   1.000
_cell.length_c   1.000
_cell.angle_alpha   90.00
_cell.angle_beta   90.00
_cell.angle_gamma   90.00
#
_symmetry.space_group_name_H-M   'P 1'
#
loop_
_entity.id
_entity.type
_entity.pdbx_description
1 polymer ?
#
loop_
_entity_poly.entity_id
_entity_poly.type
_entity_poly.pdbx_seq_one_letter_code
_entity_poly.pdbx_strand_id
1 'polypeptide(L)'
;MTVPQIASFLRKEYPSRDGLTDFNPFFERVGTLVRRQNLILAPLNIVMFTDGIPDTPSEKNDSLSKYKKINVSGLEYLSKNTTVRILYPRPTVAVHWEKNVPRRRVRMWTVDDEVMGTWRSHYHKDAGANSQPELWKWISDNVDFRVRSGVL
;
A
#
# COMPACT_ATOMS: atom_id res chain seq x y z
N MET A 1 4.15 13.75 -12.83
CA MET A 1 4.33 12.60 -13.76
C MET A 1 3.01 12.26 -14.41
N THR A 2 2.98 12.03 -15.71
CA THR A 2 1.79 11.56 -16.44
C THR A 2 1.64 10.04 -16.31
N VAL A 3 0.44 9.51 -16.54
CA VAL A 3 0.18 8.05 -16.49
C VAL A 3 1.14 7.24 -17.38
N PRO A 4 1.43 7.65 -18.65
CA PRO A 4 2.42 6.96 -19.47
C PRO A 4 3.84 6.97 -18.90
N GLN A 5 4.24 8.06 -18.24
CA GLN A 5 5.55 8.15 -17.58
C GLN A 5 5.64 7.20 -16.39
N ILE A 6 4.57 7.10 -15.59
CA ILE A 6 4.49 6.14 -14.49
C ILE A 6 4.58 4.70 -15.02
N ALA A 7 3.82 4.36 -16.05
CA ALA A 7 3.86 3.04 -16.66
C ALA A 7 5.24 2.69 -17.24
N SER A 8 5.90 3.66 -17.88
CA SER A 8 7.26 3.49 -18.41
C SER A 8 8.28 3.30 -17.28
N PHE A 9 8.16 4.08 -16.20
CA PHE A 9 9.00 3.95 -15.02
C PHE A 9 8.86 2.57 -14.37
N LEU A 10 7.64 2.12 -14.11
CA LEU A 10 7.38 0.81 -13.50
C LEU A 10 7.93 -0.36 -14.34
N ARG A 11 7.93 -0.23 -15.67
CA ARG A 11 8.50 -1.27 -16.55
C ARG A 11 10.02 -1.30 -16.57
N LYS A 12 10.68 -0.16 -16.39
CA LYS A 12 12.15 -0.02 -16.52
C LYS A 12 12.88 -0.25 -15.20
N GLU A 13 12.34 0.27 -14.10
CA GLU A 13 13.06 0.40 -12.83
C GLU A 13 12.83 -0.78 -11.88
N TYR A 14 11.84 -1.62 -12.15
CA TYR A 14 11.50 -2.74 -11.27
C TYR A 14 11.40 -4.08 -12.00
N PRO A 15 12.53 -4.61 -12.50
CA PRO A 15 12.56 -6.04 -12.77
C PRO A 15 12.41 -6.78 -11.44
N SER A 16 11.38 -7.61 -11.32
CA SER A 16 10.98 -8.36 -10.12
C SER A 16 12.03 -9.40 -9.67
N ARG A 17 13.21 -8.98 -9.26
CA ARG A 17 14.32 -9.89 -8.90
C ARG A 17 14.86 -9.74 -7.48
N ASP A 18 14.36 -8.81 -6.70
CA ASP A 18 14.76 -8.70 -5.31
C ASP A 18 13.98 -9.70 -4.48
N GLY A 19 14.64 -10.81 -4.16
CA GLY A 19 14.05 -11.91 -3.40
C GLY A 19 13.90 -11.65 -1.89
N LEU A 20 14.13 -10.40 -1.42
CA LEU A 20 14.05 -10.07 0.00
C LEU A 20 13.26 -8.78 0.18
N THR A 21 12.14 -8.84 0.91
CA THR A 21 11.32 -7.67 1.21
C THR A 21 11.47 -7.27 2.66
N ASP A 22 12.27 -6.22 2.92
CA ASP A 22 12.32 -5.53 4.21
C ASP A 22 11.49 -4.25 4.14
N PHE A 23 10.40 -4.19 4.92
CA PHE A 23 9.49 -3.06 4.95
C PHE A 23 10.00 -1.90 5.82
N ASN A 24 10.94 -2.13 6.73
CA ASN A 24 11.41 -1.11 7.67
C ASN A 24 12.10 0.07 6.97
N PRO A 25 13.07 -0.13 6.06
CA PRO A 25 13.69 0.98 5.34
C PRO A 25 12.68 1.79 4.50
N PHE A 26 11.66 1.12 3.97
CA PHE A 26 10.59 1.79 3.23
C PHE A 26 9.82 2.76 4.13
N PHE A 27 9.34 2.31 5.30
CA PHE A 27 8.60 3.17 6.22
C PHE A 27 9.44 4.32 6.78
N GLU A 28 10.72 4.08 7.08
CA GLU A 28 11.65 5.14 7.49
C GLU A 28 11.83 6.20 6.40
N ARG A 29 11.97 5.76 5.14
CA ARG A 29 12.11 6.66 3.99
C ARG A 29 10.88 7.50 3.76
N VAL A 30 9.68 6.90 3.85
CA VAL A 30 8.40 7.63 3.76
C VAL A 30 8.31 8.67 4.87
N GLY A 31 8.61 8.30 6.11
CA GLY A 31 8.61 9.22 7.25
C GLY A 31 9.54 10.41 7.04
N THR A 32 10.73 10.16 6.54
CA THR A 32 11.72 11.21 6.21
C THR A 32 11.22 12.13 5.09
N LEU A 33 10.66 11.57 4.03
CA LEU A 33 10.13 12.32 2.90
C LEU A 33 9.00 13.27 3.32
N VAL A 34 8.03 12.77 4.09
CA VAL A 34 6.89 13.55 4.60
C VAL A 34 7.35 14.74 5.45
N ARG A 35 8.34 14.53 6.33
CA ARG A 35 8.92 15.62 7.14
C ARG A 35 9.65 16.65 6.29
N ARG A 36 10.48 16.21 5.35
CA ARG A 36 11.26 17.10 4.47
C ARG A 36 10.38 17.96 3.57
N GLN A 37 9.23 17.48 3.17
CA GLN A 37 8.29 18.19 2.31
C GLN A 37 7.20 18.95 3.08
N ASN A 38 7.26 19.04 4.40
CA ASN A 38 6.26 19.70 5.24
C ASN A 38 4.82 19.21 5.05
N LEU A 39 4.64 17.93 4.74
CA LEU A 39 3.32 17.33 4.52
C LEU A 39 2.64 16.85 5.82
N ILE A 40 3.12 17.30 6.96
CA ILE A 40 2.72 16.79 8.29
C ILE A 40 1.24 17.05 8.60
N LEU A 41 0.65 18.09 8.03
CA LEU A 41 -0.76 18.43 8.28
C LEU A 41 -1.74 17.75 7.34
N ALA A 42 -1.25 17.17 6.24
CA ALA A 42 -2.10 16.47 5.28
C ALA A 42 -2.39 15.03 5.72
N PRO A 43 -3.61 14.50 5.50
CA PRO A 43 -3.87 13.08 5.67
C PRO A 43 -2.91 12.26 4.79
N LEU A 44 -2.25 11.28 5.39
CA LEU A 44 -1.30 10.42 4.69
C LEU A 44 -1.93 9.06 4.39
N ASN A 45 -1.99 8.69 3.13
CA ASN A 45 -2.37 7.35 2.69
C ASN A 45 -1.20 6.72 1.93
N ILE A 46 -0.65 5.66 2.49
CA ILE A 46 0.44 4.88 1.92
C ILE A 46 -0.20 3.63 1.32
N VAL A 47 -0.09 3.49 0.01
CA VAL A 47 -0.63 2.34 -0.73
C VAL A 47 0.52 1.49 -1.21
N MET A 48 0.53 0.22 -0.84
CA MET A 48 1.57 -0.75 -1.16
C MET A 48 0.97 -1.89 -1.97
N PHE A 49 1.49 -2.10 -3.17
CA PHE A 49 1.17 -3.26 -4.01
C PHE A 49 2.19 -4.35 -3.71
N THR A 50 1.83 -5.32 -2.89
CA THR A 50 2.74 -6.36 -2.40
C THR A 50 1.95 -7.58 -1.91
N ASP A 51 2.57 -8.75 -1.93
CA ASP A 51 2.06 -9.93 -1.25
C ASP A 51 2.13 -9.82 0.28
N GLY A 52 2.85 -8.80 0.78
CA GLY A 52 2.93 -8.46 2.19
C GLY A 52 3.75 -9.44 3.03
N ILE A 53 4.56 -10.29 2.42
CA ILE A 53 5.39 -11.26 3.14
C ILE A 53 6.72 -10.61 3.48
N PRO A 54 7.03 -10.38 4.79
CA PRO A 54 8.35 -9.90 5.18
C PRO A 54 9.36 -11.02 4.99
N ASP A 55 10.38 -10.73 4.22
CA ASP A 55 11.48 -11.67 3.97
C ASP A 55 12.75 -11.13 4.63
N THR A 56 12.82 -11.27 5.93
CA THR A 56 14.02 -10.94 6.69
C THR A 56 14.79 -12.22 6.99
N PRO A 57 16.12 -12.22 6.82
CA PRO A 57 16.93 -13.34 7.25
C PRO A 57 16.84 -13.46 8.78
N SER A 58 15.97 -14.24 9.29
CA SER A 58 15.97 -14.54 10.71
C SER A 58 15.22 -15.82 11.04
N GLU A 59 15.90 -16.57 11.85
CA GLU A 59 15.43 -17.60 12.75
C GLU A 59 14.24 -18.45 12.28
N LYS A 60 14.57 -19.68 12.10
CA LYS A 60 13.70 -20.80 11.74
C LYS A 60 12.38 -20.73 12.52
N ASN A 61 11.29 -20.75 11.79
CA ASN A 61 9.97 -21.26 12.18
C ASN A 61 8.95 -20.36 12.88
N ASP A 62 9.13 -19.05 13.04
CA ASP A 62 8.02 -18.23 13.53
C ASP A 62 7.63 -17.13 12.53
N SER A 63 6.67 -17.44 11.68
CA SER A 63 6.12 -16.47 10.72
C SER A 63 5.48 -15.26 11.41
N LEU A 64 4.97 -15.42 12.63
CA LEU A 64 4.35 -14.35 13.42
C LEU A 64 5.38 -13.32 13.91
N SER A 65 6.59 -13.78 14.27
CA SER A 65 7.63 -12.89 14.79
C SER A 65 8.11 -11.89 13.77
N LYS A 66 8.06 -12.21 12.48
CA LYS A 66 8.47 -11.33 11.39
C LYS A 66 7.59 -10.07 11.32
N TYR A 67 6.27 -10.21 11.46
CA TYR A 67 5.35 -9.08 11.43
C TYR A 67 5.50 -8.18 12.67
N LYS A 68 5.82 -8.75 13.83
CA LYS A 68 6.08 -7.97 15.05
C LYS A 68 7.35 -7.12 14.98
N LYS A 69 8.27 -7.46 14.07
CA LYS A 69 9.50 -6.69 13.82
C LYS A 69 9.30 -5.53 12.83
N ILE A 70 8.15 -5.46 12.14
CA ILE A 70 7.85 -4.35 11.26
C ILE A 70 7.66 -3.08 12.09
N ASN A 71 8.46 -2.09 11.78
CA ASN A 71 8.51 -0.84 12.52
C ASN A 71 7.84 0.30 11.74
N VAL A 72 6.66 0.69 12.16
CA VAL A 72 5.92 1.84 11.62
C VAL A 72 5.99 3.07 12.52
N SER A 73 6.86 3.06 13.55
CA SER A 73 6.97 4.16 14.52
C SER A 73 7.31 5.51 13.88
N GLY A 74 8.09 5.50 12.80
CA GLY A 74 8.41 6.69 12.02
C GLY A 74 7.20 7.35 11.33
N LEU A 75 6.09 6.63 11.20
CA LEU A 75 4.83 7.11 10.63
C LEU A 75 3.83 7.58 11.70
N GLU A 76 4.05 7.22 12.94
CA GLU A 76 3.22 7.60 14.07
C GLU A 76 3.13 9.08 14.24
N TYR A 77 2.48 9.87 14.42
CA TYR A 77 2.52 11.35 14.58
C TYR A 77 2.95 12.16 13.37
N LEU A 78 3.13 11.56 12.19
CA LEU A 78 3.44 12.32 10.98
C LEU A 78 2.26 13.15 10.49
N SER A 79 1.05 12.69 10.77
CA SER A 79 -0.18 13.30 10.30
C SER A 79 -1.31 13.03 11.29
N LYS A 80 -2.41 13.80 11.19
CA LYS A 80 -3.62 13.52 11.97
C LYS A 80 -4.16 12.12 11.70
N ASN A 81 -4.06 11.65 10.46
CA ASN A 81 -4.54 10.35 10.02
C ASN A 81 -3.53 9.75 9.05
N THR A 82 -2.79 8.77 9.51
CA THR A 82 -1.92 7.95 8.66
C THR A 82 -2.58 6.58 8.45
N THR A 83 -2.76 6.21 7.20
CA THR A 83 -3.28 4.90 6.80
C THR A 83 -2.25 4.21 5.91
N VAL A 84 -1.97 2.95 6.20
CA VAL A 84 -1.19 2.06 5.35
C VAL A 84 -2.14 1.03 4.77
N ARG A 85 -2.19 0.93 3.45
CA ARG A 85 -2.97 -0.06 2.71
C ARG A 85 -2.04 -1.06 2.04
N ILE A 86 -2.24 -2.32 2.37
CA ILE A 86 -1.51 -3.44 1.75
C ILE A 86 -2.46 -4.08 0.75
N LEU A 87 -2.09 -4.06 -0.51
CA LEU A 87 -2.91 -4.58 -1.60
C LEU A 87 -2.26 -5.84 -2.17
N TYR A 88 -3.07 -6.87 -2.42
CA TYR A 88 -2.68 -8.20 -2.89
C TYR A 88 -2.08 -9.18 -1.87
N PRO A 89 -2.12 -8.99 -0.54
CA PRO A 89 -1.72 -10.06 0.35
C PRO A 89 -2.71 -11.23 0.23
N ARG A 90 -2.25 -12.44 0.48
CA ARG A 90 -3.16 -13.58 0.70
C ARG A 90 -3.95 -13.35 2.00
N PRO A 91 -5.17 -13.90 2.15
CA PRO A 91 -5.99 -13.69 3.35
C PRO A 91 -5.27 -14.00 4.67
N THR A 92 -4.44 -15.05 4.69
CA THR A 92 -3.64 -15.41 5.88
C THR A 92 -2.58 -14.35 6.22
N VAL A 93 -1.96 -13.74 5.21
CA VAL A 93 -0.98 -12.66 5.36
C VAL A 93 -1.66 -11.36 5.80
N ALA A 94 -2.83 -11.05 5.23
CA ALA A 94 -3.64 -9.89 5.59
C ALA A 94 -3.91 -9.82 7.10
N VAL A 95 -4.32 -10.94 7.69
CA VAL A 95 -4.56 -11.05 9.13
C VAL A 95 -3.31 -10.69 9.96
N HIS A 96 -2.12 -11.07 9.50
CA HIS A 96 -0.88 -10.75 10.21
C HIS A 96 -0.56 -9.25 10.19
N TRP A 97 -0.76 -8.58 9.05
CA TRP A 97 -0.60 -7.12 8.96
C TRP A 97 -1.54 -6.39 9.90
N GLU A 98 -2.79 -6.81 9.98
CA GLU A 98 -3.79 -6.15 10.80
C GLU A 98 -3.62 -6.40 12.29
N LYS A 99 -3.19 -7.59 12.69
CA LYS A 99 -3.15 -8.00 14.11
C LYS A 99 -1.77 -7.95 14.74
N ASN A 100 -0.70 -8.19 13.96
CA ASN A 100 0.62 -8.45 14.53
C ASN A 100 1.63 -7.32 14.32
N VAL A 101 1.40 -6.38 13.38
CA VAL A 101 2.27 -5.20 13.23
C VAL A 101 2.02 -4.23 14.38
N PRO A 102 3.03 -3.94 15.22
CA PRO A 102 2.87 -3.05 16.37
C PRO A 102 2.61 -1.60 15.88
N ARG A 103 1.54 -1.00 16.37
CA ARG A 103 1.17 0.38 16.03
C ARG A 103 0.26 1.00 17.07
N ARG A 104 0.19 2.34 17.11
CA ARG A 104 -0.68 3.10 18.02
C ARG A 104 -1.74 3.91 17.27
N ARG A 105 -1.33 4.74 16.32
CA ARG A 105 -2.19 5.67 15.57
C ARG A 105 -2.25 5.39 14.06
N VAL A 106 -1.29 4.63 13.53
CA VAL A 106 -1.30 4.21 12.13
C VAL A 106 -2.44 3.23 11.92
N ARG A 107 -3.32 3.52 10.98
CA ARG A 107 -4.38 2.61 10.55
C ARG A 107 -3.81 1.64 9.52
N MET A 108 -4.08 0.36 9.70
CA MET A 108 -3.66 -0.69 8.77
C MET A 108 -4.88 -1.29 8.11
N TRP A 109 -4.87 -1.32 6.79
CA TRP A 109 -5.92 -1.92 5.98
C TRP A 109 -5.30 -2.85 4.96
N THR A 110 -5.94 -3.98 4.77
CA THR A 110 -5.54 -4.94 3.76
C THR A 110 -6.68 -5.14 2.77
N VAL A 111 -6.33 -5.35 1.53
CA VAL A 111 -7.26 -5.81 0.49
C VAL A 111 -6.60 -7.01 -0.16
N ASP A 112 -7.15 -8.17 0.09
CA ASP A 112 -6.57 -9.43 -0.35
C ASP A 112 -6.56 -9.59 -1.88
N ASP A 113 -5.85 -10.60 -2.34
CA ASP A 113 -5.63 -10.86 -3.75
C ASP A 113 -6.92 -11.24 -4.49
N GLU A 114 -7.88 -11.88 -3.82
CA GLU A 114 -9.18 -12.23 -4.38
C GLU A 114 -10.00 -10.97 -4.66
N VAL A 115 -10.13 -10.09 -3.65
CA VAL A 115 -10.84 -8.80 -3.80
C VAL A 115 -10.13 -7.93 -4.81
N MET A 116 -8.78 -7.86 -4.75
CA MET A 116 -8.00 -7.09 -5.72
C MET A 116 -8.20 -7.56 -7.16
N GLY A 117 -8.43 -8.83 -7.39
CA GLY A 117 -8.72 -9.38 -8.72
C GLY A 117 -9.99 -8.83 -9.37
N THR A 118 -10.95 -8.37 -8.56
CA THR A 118 -12.29 -7.95 -9.04
C THR A 118 -12.30 -6.62 -9.82
N TRP A 119 -11.27 -5.77 -9.71
CA TRP A 119 -11.22 -4.51 -10.45
C TRP A 119 -11.37 -4.69 -11.96
N ARG A 120 -10.95 -5.85 -12.49
CA ARG A 120 -11.00 -6.15 -13.93
C ARG A 120 -12.42 -6.16 -14.49
N SER A 121 -13.41 -6.56 -13.70
CA SER A 121 -14.82 -6.56 -14.10
C SER A 121 -15.40 -5.14 -14.25
N HIS A 122 -14.76 -4.15 -13.65
CA HIS A 122 -15.18 -2.75 -13.69
C HIS A 122 -14.36 -1.92 -14.69
N TYR A 123 -13.31 -2.50 -15.29
CA TYR A 123 -12.44 -1.81 -16.22
C TYR A 123 -12.85 -2.05 -17.67
N HIS A 124 -13.05 -0.98 -18.41
CA HIS A 124 -13.33 -1.00 -19.84
C HIS A 124 -12.18 -0.36 -20.61
N LYS A 125 -11.45 -1.20 -21.36
CA LYS A 125 -10.20 -0.79 -22.06
C LYS A 125 -10.39 0.38 -23.01
N ASP A 126 -11.52 0.43 -23.70
CA ASP A 126 -11.82 1.41 -24.74
C ASP A 126 -12.54 2.65 -24.19
N ALA A 127 -12.85 2.68 -22.90
CA ALA A 127 -13.47 3.81 -22.25
C ALA A 127 -12.42 4.76 -21.67
N GLY A 128 -12.63 6.06 -21.83
CA GLY A 128 -11.78 7.07 -21.18
C GLY A 128 -11.86 6.97 -19.66
N ALA A 129 -10.85 7.44 -18.95
CA ALA A 129 -10.78 7.38 -17.50
C ALA A 129 -12.04 7.97 -16.83
N ASN A 130 -12.56 9.09 -17.33
CA ASN A 130 -13.73 9.76 -16.76
C ASN A 130 -15.07 9.05 -17.08
N SER A 131 -15.04 8.03 -17.93
CA SER A 131 -16.22 7.28 -18.37
C SER A 131 -16.39 5.94 -17.67
N GLN A 132 -15.70 5.72 -16.55
CA GLN A 132 -15.68 4.46 -15.82
C GLN A 132 -16.07 4.66 -14.33
N PRO A 133 -17.31 5.07 -14.05
CA PRO A 133 -17.73 5.40 -12.69
C PRO A 133 -17.66 4.19 -11.73
N GLU A 134 -17.92 2.98 -12.22
CA GLU A 134 -17.86 1.76 -11.43
C GLU A 134 -16.43 1.42 -11.04
N LEU A 135 -15.46 1.60 -11.95
CA LEU A 135 -14.04 1.43 -11.63
C LEU A 135 -13.58 2.45 -10.58
N TRP A 136 -13.97 3.71 -10.71
CA TRP A 136 -13.63 4.73 -9.72
C TRP A 136 -14.26 4.47 -8.37
N LYS A 137 -15.50 3.99 -8.35
CA LYS A 137 -16.15 3.55 -7.12
C LYS A 137 -15.37 2.39 -6.49
N TRP A 138 -14.99 1.39 -7.27
CA TRP A 138 -14.18 0.27 -6.80
C TRP A 138 -12.84 0.73 -6.21
N ILE A 139 -12.14 1.66 -6.89
CA ILE A 139 -10.88 2.24 -6.40
C ILE A 139 -11.11 2.99 -5.08
N SER A 140 -12.18 3.78 -4.98
CA SER A 140 -12.52 4.48 -3.75
C SER A 140 -12.77 3.52 -2.59
N ASP A 141 -13.49 2.45 -2.83
CA ASP A 141 -13.86 1.49 -1.79
C ASP A 141 -12.64 0.66 -1.32
N ASN A 142 -11.76 0.27 -2.23
CA ASN A 142 -10.71 -0.71 -1.94
C ASN A 142 -9.29 -0.11 -1.85
N VAL A 143 -8.97 0.92 -2.62
CA VAL A 143 -7.61 1.46 -2.73
C VAL A 143 -7.46 2.77 -1.98
N ASP A 144 -8.24 3.78 -2.32
CA ASP A 144 -8.17 5.09 -1.69
C ASP A 144 -9.55 5.75 -1.61
N PHE A 145 -10.13 5.78 -0.42
CA PHE A 145 -11.43 6.38 -0.14
C PHE A 145 -11.54 7.88 -0.46
N ARG A 146 -10.41 8.55 -0.73
CA ARG A 146 -10.37 9.97 -1.12
C ARG A 146 -10.56 10.17 -2.62
N VAL A 147 -10.42 9.12 -3.40
CA VAL A 147 -10.67 9.16 -4.84
C VAL A 147 -12.18 9.32 -5.05
N ARG A 148 -12.58 10.40 -5.70
CA ARG A 148 -13.97 10.63 -6.09
C ARG A 148 -14.09 10.47 -7.61
N SER A 149 -15.13 9.82 -8.07
CA SER A 149 -15.42 9.70 -9.50
C SER A 149 -15.51 11.09 -10.13
N GLY A 150 -14.72 11.33 -11.18
CA GLY A 150 -14.76 12.56 -11.97
C GLY A 150 -13.86 13.70 -11.50
N VAL A 151 -12.98 13.48 -10.54
CA VAL A 151 -11.97 14.48 -10.14
C VAL A 151 -10.60 13.81 -10.14
N LEU A 152 -9.90 13.91 -11.24
CA LEU A 152 -8.45 13.81 -11.33
C LEU A 152 -7.87 15.20 -11.54
#